data_a34edf06e74c26105b982290adca89ea
#
_entry.id   a34edf06e74c26105b982290adca89ea
#
_cell.length_a   1.000
_cell.length_b   1.000
_cell.length_c   1.000
_cell.angle_alpha   90.00
_cell.angle_beta   90.00
_cell.angle_gamma   90.00
#
_symmetry.space_group_name_H-M   'P 1'
#
loop_
_entity.id
_entity.type
_entity.pdbx_description
1 polymer ?
#
loop_
_entity_poly.entity_id
_entity_poly.type
_entity_poly.pdbx_seq_one_letter_code
_entity_poly.pdbx_strand_id
1 'polypeptide(L)'
;MDGSGKWRRFNSYVFRKSIVSIGWCSDVDFTGAKKEDFRRALNQEYPSSLKSVPIWVGFFDKFVNKMAQNDYVITYDSTLRQYHLGVITGDYVYNPKLSESHTRAVNWFKKTVSRDSISNSTKNSLGSTLTIFRLSTEQKEEILNLLNQNEPKIKDEAAIIEENKEFSETLYDNAKESLKDSINSLNPDEMEELVKEILNAMGYVARRSKKGADRGVDVFASPDGLGLEEPRIFVEVKHRAGQMGAPEIRKFIGGRKPEDKCLYVSTGGYTKEALYEAERSNVALTLIDINLLAETITRYYDHFSVEGKMLLPLKKVYIPA
;
A
#
# COMPACT_ATOMS: atom_id res chain seq x y z
N MET A 1 12.09 13.70 1.41
CA MET A 1 10.74 14.14 1.01
C MET A 1 10.60 15.58 1.48
N ASP A 2 10.06 16.46 0.66
CA ASP A 2 9.54 17.72 1.17
C ASP A 2 8.15 17.45 1.80
N GLY A 3 7.59 18.44 2.49
CA GLY A 3 6.27 18.32 3.13
C GLY A 3 5.10 18.03 2.17
N SER A 4 5.34 17.91 0.84
CA SER A 4 4.36 17.55 -0.18
C SER A 4 4.35 16.04 -0.50
N GLY A 5 5.16 15.25 0.17
CA GLY A 5 5.29 13.79 -0.07
C GLY A 5 6.03 13.42 -1.36
N LYS A 6 6.61 14.38 -2.06
CA LYS A 6 7.40 14.12 -3.26
C LYS A 6 8.84 13.80 -2.89
N TRP A 7 9.37 12.72 -3.46
CA TRP A 7 10.79 12.40 -3.39
C TRP A 7 11.57 13.54 -4.03
N ARG A 8 12.48 14.17 -3.29
CA ARG A 8 13.41 15.10 -3.92
C ARG A 8 14.31 14.31 -4.86
N ARG A 9 14.46 14.82 -6.09
CA ARG A 9 15.44 14.33 -7.04
C ARG A 9 16.80 14.26 -6.36
N PHE A 10 17.60 13.26 -6.75
CA PHE A 10 19.00 13.13 -6.40
C PHE A 10 19.67 14.51 -6.26
N ASN A 11 20.14 14.82 -5.07
CA ASN A 11 20.71 16.14 -4.80
C ASN A 11 22.22 16.08 -5.04
N SER A 12 22.67 16.49 -6.23
CA SER A 12 24.09 16.60 -6.57
C SER A 12 24.88 17.45 -5.56
N TYR A 13 24.21 18.30 -4.79
CA TYR A 13 24.77 19.08 -3.72
C TYR A 13 25.32 18.23 -2.58
N VAL A 14 24.61 17.19 -2.18
CA VAL A 14 25.00 16.24 -1.11
C VAL A 14 26.32 15.54 -1.47
N PHE A 15 26.48 15.16 -2.75
CA PHE A 15 27.75 14.58 -3.24
C PHE A 15 28.91 15.56 -3.22
N ARG A 16 28.70 16.79 -3.70
CA ARG A 16 29.75 17.82 -3.70
C ARG A 16 30.20 18.18 -2.29
N LYS A 17 29.36 18.02 -1.29
CA LYS A 17 29.66 18.31 0.13
C LYS A 17 30.15 17.10 0.91
N SER A 18 30.25 15.91 0.29
CA SER A 18 30.63 14.67 0.97
C SER A 18 29.80 14.38 2.23
N ILE A 19 28.50 14.55 2.13
CA ILE A 19 27.56 14.33 3.24
C ILE A 19 26.37 13.45 2.80
N VAL A 20 25.65 12.93 3.77
CA VAL A 20 24.27 12.44 3.65
C VAL A 20 23.40 13.27 4.59
N SER A 21 22.15 13.54 4.19
CA SER A 21 21.27 14.45 4.94
C SER A 21 19.82 14.02 4.95
N ILE A 22 19.07 14.48 5.97
CA ILE A 22 17.61 14.42 6.04
C ILE A 22 17.06 15.80 6.40
N GLY A 23 15.87 16.15 5.88
CA GLY A 23 15.36 17.53 5.88
C GLY A 23 14.07 17.77 6.69
N TRP A 24 13.59 16.81 7.52
CA TRP A 24 12.49 17.10 8.44
C TRP A 24 12.99 17.83 9.67
N CYS A 25 12.14 18.66 10.27
CA CYS A 25 12.47 19.44 11.46
C CYS A 25 13.79 20.22 11.32
N SER A 26 13.98 20.88 10.17
CA SER A 26 15.23 21.54 9.80
C SER A 26 15.67 22.65 10.77
N ASP A 27 14.76 23.16 11.59
CA ASP A 27 15.01 24.23 12.56
C ASP A 27 15.32 23.71 13.98
N VAL A 28 15.39 22.39 14.16
CA VAL A 28 15.60 21.76 15.47
C VAL A 28 16.93 21.00 15.51
N ASP A 29 17.81 21.30 16.47
CA ASP A 29 19.01 20.51 16.71
C ASP A 29 18.67 19.24 17.51
N PHE A 30 18.99 18.09 16.96
CA PHE A 30 18.78 16.79 17.58
C PHE A 30 20.05 16.16 18.17
N THR A 31 21.07 16.94 18.44
CA THR A 31 22.29 16.44 19.13
C THR A 31 21.91 15.89 20.50
N GLY A 32 22.15 14.59 20.71
CA GLY A 32 21.81 13.89 21.96
C GLY A 32 20.33 13.63 22.20
N ALA A 33 19.46 13.94 21.24
CA ALA A 33 18.01 13.77 21.34
C ALA A 33 17.60 12.29 21.36
N LYS A 34 16.50 12.00 22.05
CA LYS A 34 15.86 10.67 22.14
C LYS A 34 14.59 10.61 21.29
N LYS A 35 13.99 9.43 21.20
CA LYS A 35 12.76 9.21 20.39
C LYS A 35 11.60 10.13 20.76
N GLU A 36 11.48 10.49 22.02
CA GLU A 36 10.44 11.38 22.53
C GLU A 36 10.62 12.81 22.01
N ASP A 37 11.85 13.26 21.87
CA ASP A 37 12.19 14.61 21.36
C ASP A 37 11.86 14.68 19.86
N PHE A 38 12.24 13.65 19.08
CA PHE A 38 11.86 13.52 17.67
C PHE A 38 10.33 13.54 17.49
N ARG A 39 9.61 12.76 18.32
CA ARG A 39 8.14 12.70 18.26
C ARG A 39 7.50 14.05 18.54
N ARG A 40 8.01 14.76 19.54
CA ARG A 40 7.49 16.10 19.92
C ARG A 40 7.67 17.09 18.77
N ALA A 41 8.87 17.19 18.19
CA ALA A 41 9.18 18.09 17.10
C ALA A 41 8.33 17.76 15.85
N LEU A 42 8.25 16.47 15.48
CA LEU A 42 7.47 16.02 14.32
C LEU A 42 5.96 16.27 14.47
N ASN A 43 5.40 16.07 15.66
CA ASN A 43 3.98 16.37 15.94
C ASN A 43 3.71 17.86 15.83
N GLN A 44 4.64 18.70 16.26
CA GLN A 44 4.51 20.15 16.19
C GLN A 44 4.58 20.66 14.76
N GLU A 45 5.53 20.15 13.96
CA GLU A 45 5.73 20.61 12.58
C GLU A 45 4.73 20.01 11.59
N TYR A 46 4.27 18.75 11.83
CA TYR A 46 3.38 18.02 10.93
C TYR A 46 2.10 17.51 11.62
N PRO A 47 1.25 18.40 12.15
CA PRO A 47 0.04 18.00 12.91
C PRO A 47 -0.99 17.23 12.08
N SER A 48 -1.00 17.40 10.75
CA SER A 48 -1.88 16.67 9.82
C SER A 48 -1.37 15.26 9.45
N SER A 49 -0.16 14.89 9.86
CA SER A 49 0.52 13.65 9.43
C SER A 49 0.80 12.69 10.59
N LEU A 50 0.00 12.72 11.64
CA LEU A 50 0.22 11.96 12.88
C LEU A 50 0.43 10.44 12.67
N LYS A 51 -0.24 9.85 11.68
CA LYS A 51 -0.07 8.43 11.33
C LYS A 51 1.35 8.10 10.83
N SER A 52 2.05 9.05 10.23
CA SER A 52 3.41 8.88 9.70
C SER A 52 4.51 9.17 10.73
N VAL A 53 4.19 9.88 11.81
CA VAL A 53 5.16 10.29 12.84
C VAL A 53 5.94 9.11 13.44
N PRO A 54 5.32 7.96 13.79
CA PRO A 54 6.08 6.82 14.33
C PRO A 54 7.18 6.33 13.38
N ILE A 55 6.93 6.33 12.06
CA ILE A 55 7.89 5.92 11.03
C ILE A 55 9.03 6.95 10.96
N TRP A 56 8.72 8.23 10.97
CA TRP A 56 9.70 9.31 10.90
C TRP A 56 10.57 9.38 12.16
N VAL A 57 10.02 9.13 13.34
CA VAL A 57 10.78 8.94 14.59
C VAL A 57 11.80 7.80 14.43
N GLY A 58 11.40 6.70 13.77
CA GLY A 58 12.30 5.60 13.46
C GLY A 58 13.43 6.00 12.51
N PHE A 59 13.19 6.90 11.55
CA PHE A 59 14.24 7.43 10.67
C PHE A 59 15.23 8.31 11.43
N PHE A 60 14.75 9.22 12.27
CA PHE A 60 15.62 10.04 13.11
C PHE A 60 16.45 9.20 14.07
N ASP A 61 15.85 8.23 14.75
CA ASP A 61 16.59 7.35 15.66
C ASP A 61 17.71 6.57 14.95
N LYS A 62 17.46 6.11 13.73
CA LYS A 62 18.49 5.48 12.90
C LYS A 62 19.58 6.48 12.49
N PHE A 63 19.20 7.65 11.99
CA PHE A 63 20.10 8.63 11.43
C PHE A 63 20.96 9.31 12.51
N VAL A 64 20.34 9.72 13.63
CA VAL A 64 21.03 10.47 14.70
C VAL A 64 21.77 9.53 15.64
N ASN A 65 21.13 8.42 16.08
CA ASN A 65 21.59 7.62 17.19
C ASN A 65 22.24 6.27 16.82
N LYS A 66 21.86 5.68 15.65
CA LYS A 66 22.28 4.30 15.34
C LYS A 66 23.30 4.18 14.21
N MET A 67 23.28 5.11 13.25
CA MET A 67 24.34 5.16 12.25
C MET A 67 25.66 5.46 12.92
N ALA A 68 26.71 4.72 12.58
CA ALA A 68 28.05 4.85 13.11
C ALA A 68 29.06 5.13 12.01
N GLN A 69 30.24 5.61 12.40
CA GLN A 69 31.39 5.68 11.50
C GLN A 69 31.73 4.27 11.00
N ASN A 70 32.13 4.17 9.75
CA ASN A 70 32.38 2.95 8.98
C ASN A 70 31.12 2.19 8.55
N ASP A 71 29.90 2.69 8.82
CA ASP A 71 28.72 2.15 8.18
C ASP A 71 28.71 2.50 6.69
N TYR A 72 28.29 1.53 5.86
CA TYR A 72 28.04 1.79 4.44
C TYR A 72 26.71 2.49 4.25
N VAL A 73 26.70 3.46 3.35
CA VAL A 73 25.48 4.12 2.88
C VAL A 73 25.35 3.98 1.38
N ILE A 74 24.10 3.89 0.92
CA ILE A 74 23.76 3.82 -0.48
C ILE A 74 22.66 4.82 -0.81
N THR A 75 22.77 5.50 -1.95
CA THR A 75 21.73 6.38 -2.48
C THR A 75 21.57 6.17 -3.98
N TYR A 76 20.39 6.45 -4.49
CA TYR A 76 20.01 6.20 -5.87
C TYR A 76 19.88 7.48 -6.69
N ASP A 77 20.61 7.54 -7.80
CA ASP A 77 20.42 8.54 -8.85
C ASP A 77 19.43 7.99 -9.89
N SER A 78 18.21 8.48 -9.85
CA SER A 78 17.15 8.04 -10.77
C SER A 78 17.37 8.52 -12.22
N THR A 79 18.16 9.56 -12.43
CA THR A 79 18.46 10.10 -13.76
C THR A 79 19.46 9.21 -14.50
N LEU A 80 20.49 8.76 -13.80
CA LEU A 80 21.52 7.89 -14.35
C LEU A 80 21.22 6.40 -14.13
N ARG A 81 20.19 6.06 -13.34
CA ARG A 81 19.84 4.69 -12.94
C ARG A 81 21.01 4.01 -12.20
N GLN A 82 21.72 4.76 -11.37
CA GLN A 82 22.91 4.29 -10.66
C GLN A 82 22.80 4.47 -9.15
N TYR A 83 23.39 3.55 -8.42
CA TYR A 83 23.57 3.62 -6.98
C TYR A 83 24.97 4.13 -6.65
N HIS A 84 25.03 5.14 -5.82
CA HIS A 84 26.25 5.65 -5.22
C HIS A 84 26.42 5.06 -3.83
N LEU A 85 27.59 4.54 -3.56
CA LEU A 85 27.96 3.98 -2.27
C LEU A 85 29.00 4.86 -1.60
N GLY A 86 28.97 4.89 -0.28
CA GLY A 86 29.96 5.58 0.53
C GLY A 86 30.08 4.96 1.92
N VAL A 87 30.99 5.47 2.69
CA VAL A 87 31.22 5.10 4.08
C VAL A 87 31.03 6.33 4.96
N ILE A 88 30.28 6.22 6.04
CA ILE A 88 30.10 7.25 7.05
C ILE A 88 31.48 7.52 7.71
N THR A 89 31.91 8.77 7.71
CA THR A 89 33.20 9.19 8.28
C THR A 89 33.08 10.11 9.49
N GLY A 90 31.83 10.55 9.78
CA GLY A 90 31.60 11.46 10.92
C GLY A 90 30.31 11.15 11.66
N ASP A 91 30.21 11.70 12.84
CA ASP A 91 29.01 11.65 13.66
C ASP A 91 27.91 12.54 13.11
N TYR A 92 26.71 12.49 13.72
CA TYR A 92 25.64 13.40 13.41
C TYR A 92 26.04 14.86 13.67
N VAL A 93 25.74 15.73 12.72
CA VAL A 93 25.97 17.18 12.81
C VAL A 93 24.72 17.92 12.37
N TYR A 94 24.26 18.83 13.22
CA TYR A 94 23.21 19.79 12.87
C TYR A 94 23.85 21.02 12.21
N ASN A 95 23.39 21.36 11.00
CA ASN A 95 23.89 22.53 10.27
C ASN A 95 22.71 23.39 9.73
N PRO A 96 22.27 24.42 10.46
CA PRO A 96 21.13 25.24 10.09
C PRO A 96 21.31 26.06 8.81
N LYS A 97 22.53 26.12 8.26
CA LYS A 97 22.81 26.81 6.97
C LYS A 97 22.41 25.95 5.75
N LEU A 98 22.07 24.69 5.97
CA LEU A 98 21.64 23.79 4.91
C LEU A 98 20.12 23.64 4.93
N SER A 99 19.53 23.54 3.76
CA SER A 99 18.08 23.22 3.63
C SER A 99 17.70 21.87 4.23
N GLU A 100 18.68 20.96 4.31
CA GLU A 100 18.60 19.66 4.97
C GLU A 100 19.65 19.67 6.08
N SER A 101 19.25 20.17 7.26
CA SER A 101 20.15 20.57 8.33
C SER A 101 20.76 19.41 9.12
N HIS A 102 20.13 18.22 9.04
CA HIS A 102 20.63 17.03 9.71
C HIS A 102 21.57 16.27 8.79
N THR A 103 22.86 16.20 9.14
CA THR A 103 23.91 15.69 8.24
C THR A 103 24.84 14.70 8.91
N ARG A 104 25.45 13.84 8.08
CA ARG A 104 26.63 13.04 8.44
C ARG A 104 27.65 13.10 7.31
N ALA A 105 28.94 13.16 7.66
CA ALA A 105 30.02 13.13 6.68
C ALA A 105 30.13 11.73 6.05
N VAL A 106 30.38 11.71 4.75
CA VAL A 106 30.50 10.48 3.95
C VAL A 106 31.69 10.56 3.01
N ASN A 107 32.48 9.51 2.96
CA ASN A 107 33.45 9.30 1.89
C ASN A 107 32.78 8.47 0.77
N TRP A 108 32.39 9.14 -0.31
CA TRP A 108 31.74 8.50 -1.46
C TRP A 108 32.76 7.77 -2.34
N PHE A 109 32.45 6.55 -2.75
CA PHE A 109 33.25 5.84 -3.73
C PHE A 109 33.10 6.48 -5.11
N LYS A 110 34.18 6.45 -5.88
CA LYS A 110 34.17 6.99 -7.26
C LYS A 110 33.37 6.14 -8.20
N LYS A 111 33.34 4.82 -8.00
CA LYS A 111 32.56 3.86 -8.78
C LYS A 111 31.10 3.85 -8.29
N THR A 112 30.21 3.61 -9.22
CA THR A 112 28.78 3.42 -8.99
C THR A 112 28.37 2.02 -9.38
N VAL A 113 27.18 1.60 -8.95
CA VAL A 113 26.57 0.31 -9.33
C VAL A 113 25.33 0.59 -10.15
N SER A 114 25.27 0.04 -11.38
CA SER A 114 24.07 0.15 -12.21
C SER A 114 22.91 -0.57 -11.56
N ARG A 115 21.71 0.06 -11.58
CA ARG A 115 20.48 -0.59 -11.15
C ARG A 115 20.21 -1.87 -11.95
N ASP A 116 20.62 -1.90 -13.23
CA ASP A 116 20.33 -3.02 -14.13
C ASP A 116 21.20 -4.25 -13.83
N SER A 117 22.32 -4.07 -13.11
CA SER A 117 23.22 -5.15 -12.69
C SER A 117 22.83 -5.82 -11.36
N ILE A 118 21.90 -5.23 -10.61
CA ILE A 118 21.48 -5.71 -9.28
C ILE A 118 20.34 -6.73 -9.44
N SER A 119 20.29 -7.74 -8.58
CA SER A 119 19.20 -8.72 -8.52
C SER A 119 17.83 -8.06 -8.24
N ASN A 120 16.74 -8.68 -8.66
CA ASN A 120 15.42 -8.14 -8.41
C ASN A 120 15.08 -8.13 -6.92
N SER A 121 15.52 -9.13 -6.14
CA SER A 121 15.40 -9.14 -4.69
C SER A 121 16.02 -7.88 -4.06
N THR A 122 17.23 -7.52 -4.47
CA THR A 122 17.91 -6.32 -3.98
C THR A 122 17.27 -5.03 -4.54
N LYS A 123 16.83 -5.03 -5.83
CA LYS A 123 16.05 -3.90 -6.40
C LYS A 123 14.78 -3.61 -5.61
N ASN A 124 14.08 -4.65 -5.16
CA ASN A 124 12.85 -4.54 -4.38
C ASN A 124 13.12 -3.92 -3.01
N SER A 125 14.13 -4.38 -2.32
CA SER A 125 14.55 -3.80 -1.04
C SER A 125 14.99 -2.34 -1.19
N LEU A 126 15.75 -2.02 -2.23
CA LEU A 126 16.19 -0.66 -2.55
C LEU A 126 15.07 0.23 -3.06
N GLY A 127 13.98 -0.34 -3.59
CA GLY A 127 12.75 0.33 -3.98
C GLY A 127 11.78 0.59 -2.82
N SER A 128 12.16 0.25 -1.58
CA SER A 128 11.35 0.48 -0.39
C SER A 128 10.87 1.93 -0.32
N THR A 129 9.64 2.12 0.12
CA THR A 129 9.06 3.44 0.39
C THR A 129 9.66 4.10 1.63
N LEU A 130 10.46 3.36 2.41
CA LEU A 130 11.13 3.85 3.60
C LEU A 130 12.36 4.68 3.22
N THR A 131 12.48 5.87 3.79
CA THR A 131 13.61 6.78 3.54
C THR A 131 14.93 6.23 4.10
N ILE A 132 14.89 5.55 5.24
CA ILE A 132 16.08 4.95 5.89
C ILE A 132 15.72 3.53 6.30
N PHE A 133 16.39 2.56 5.68
CA PHE A 133 16.26 1.14 6.00
C PHE A 133 17.63 0.46 5.97
N ARG A 134 17.72 -0.78 6.39
CA ARG A 134 18.95 -1.57 6.39
C ARG A 134 18.83 -2.68 5.36
N LEU A 135 19.86 -2.88 4.57
CA LEU A 135 19.98 -4.04 3.68
C LEU A 135 20.39 -5.29 4.47
N SER A 136 20.03 -6.46 3.96
CA SER A 136 20.54 -7.72 4.48
C SER A 136 22.05 -7.89 4.18
N THR A 137 22.68 -8.87 4.79
CA THR A 137 24.09 -9.17 4.54
C THR A 137 24.32 -9.56 3.10
N GLU A 138 23.46 -10.41 2.53
CA GLU A 138 23.53 -10.91 1.16
C GLU A 138 23.38 -9.76 0.15
N GLN A 139 22.45 -8.85 0.37
CA GLN A 139 22.22 -7.68 -0.49
C GLN A 139 23.42 -6.71 -0.44
N LYS A 140 23.98 -6.50 0.75
CA LYS A 140 25.20 -5.70 0.92
C LYS A 140 26.37 -6.33 0.15
N GLU A 141 26.59 -7.63 0.30
CA GLU A 141 27.66 -8.35 -0.40
C GLU A 141 27.49 -8.32 -1.91
N GLU A 142 26.26 -8.51 -2.43
CA GLU A 142 25.97 -8.37 -3.86
C GLU A 142 26.43 -7.00 -4.37
N ILE A 143 26.03 -5.92 -3.70
CA ILE A 143 26.34 -4.55 -4.11
C ILE A 143 27.84 -4.28 -4.06
N LEU A 144 28.54 -4.72 -3.00
CA LEU A 144 29.97 -4.56 -2.87
C LEU A 144 30.75 -5.37 -3.93
N ASN A 145 30.30 -6.57 -4.25
CA ASN A 145 30.87 -7.39 -5.31
C ASN A 145 30.73 -6.71 -6.68
N LEU A 146 29.54 -6.16 -6.99
CA LEU A 146 29.32 -5.40 -8.22
C LEU A 146 30.17 -4.14 -8.30
N LEU A 147 30.39 -3.45 -7.17
CA LEU A 147 31.27 -2.28 -7.10
C LEU A 147 32.73 -2.63 -7.44
N ASN A 148 33.18 -3.82 -7.05
CA ASN A 148 34.56 -4.30 -7.24
C ASN A 148 34.79 -4.96 -8.62
N GLN A 149 33.73 -5.37 -9.32
CA GLN A 149 33.85 -5.97 -10.66
C GLN A 149 34.09 -4.89 -11.72
N ASN A 150 34.92 -5.22 -12.72
CA ASN A 150 35.23 -4.29 -13.81
C ASN A 150 34.26 -4.43 -15.00
N GLU A 151 33.44 -5.50 -15.04
CA GLU A 151 32.42 -5.73 -16.08
C GLU A 151 31.15 -6.29 -15.48
N PRO A 152 29.96 -5.84 -15.93
CA PRO A 152 28.68 -6.43 -15.52
C PRO A 152 28.58 -7.85 -16.11
N LYS A 153 28.34 -8.85 -15.27
CA LYS A 153 27.90 -10.17 -15.76
C LYS A 153 26.51 -9.99 -16.37
N ILE A 154 26.37 -10.30 -17.64
CA ILE A 154 25.06 -10.41 -18.30
C ILE A 154 24.34 -11.57 -17.62
N LYS A 155 23.24 -11.29 -16.95
CA LYS A 155 22.36 -12.32 -16.39
C LYS A 155 21.65 -13.06 -17.52
N ASP A 156 21.40 -14.34 -17.32
CA ASP A 156 20.61 -15.17 -18.23
C ASP A 156 19.19 -14.58 -18.36
N GLU A 157 18.73 -14.34 -19.58
CA GLU A 157 17.40 -13.75 -19.85
C GLU A 157 16.27 -14.55 -19.20
N ALA A 158 16.37 -15.88 -19.15
CA ALA A 158 15.40 -16.75 -18.51
C ALA A 158 15.30 -16.49 -16.98
N ALA A 159 16.45 -16.28 -16.32
CA ALA A 159 16.47 -15.95 -14.88
C ALA A 159 15.87 -14.58 -14.58
N ILE A 160 16.04 -13.61 -15.49
CA ILE A 160 15.46 -12.28 -15.37
C ILE A 160 13.91 -12.33 -15.49
N ILE A 161 13.40 -13.15 -16.41
CA ILE A 161 11.95 -13.31 -16.63
C ILE A 161 11.29 -13.94 -15.39
N GLU A 162 11.86 -15.02 -14.87
CA GLU A 162 11.35 -15.70 -13.67
C GLU A 162 11.36 -14.77 -12.44
N GLU A 163 12.45 -14.04 -12.23
CA GLU A 163 12.62 -13.08 -11.14
C GLU A 163 11.62 -11.91 -11.23
N ASN A 164 11.31 -11.44 -12.46
CA ASN A 164 10.31 -10.41 -12.71
C ASN A 164 8.88 -10.89 -12.42
N LYS A 165 8.58 -12.14 -12.77
CA LYS A 165 7.27 -12.76 -12.52
C LYS A 165 7.00 -12.90 -11.02
N GLU A 166 7.94 -13.48 -10.27
CA GLU A 166 7.84 -13.60 -8.80
C GLU A 166 7.67 -12.24 -8.12
N PHE A 167 8.37 -11.22 -8.60
CA PHE A 167 8.24 -9.85 -8.12
C PHE A 167 6.85 -9.27 -8.37
N SER A 168 6.33 -9.43 -9.60
CA SER A 168 5.02 -8.93 -9.98
C SER A 168 3.92 -9.60 -9.16
N GLU A 169 4.02 -10.92 -8.94
CA GLU A 169 3.10 -11.68 -8.10
C GLU A 169 3.14 -11.20 -6.64
N THR A 170 4.32 -11.01 -6.07
CA THR A 170 4.49 -10.50 -4.70
C THR A 170 3.90 -9.08 -4.53
N LEU A 171 4.10 -8.20 -5.52
CA LEU A 171 3.52 -6.85 -5.48
C LEU A 171 1.99 -6.89 -5.56
N TYR A 172 1.46 -7.76 -6.43
CA TYR A 172 0.02 -7.93 -6.58
C TYR A 172 -0.61 -8.45 -5.28
N ASP A 173 -0.02 -9.46 -4.66
CA ASP A 173 -0.50 -10.03 -3.41
C ASP A 173 -0.46 -9.01 -2.26
N ASN A 174 0.63 -8.26 -2.13
CA ASN A 174 0.74 -7.20 -1.13
C ASN A 174 -0.28 -6.06 -1.36
N ALA A 175 -0.51 -5.69 -2.62
CA ALA A 175 -1.53 -4.69 -2.96
C ALA A 175 -2.94 -5.19 -2.63
N LYS A 176 -3.22 -6.47 -2.91
CA LYS A 176 -4.50 -7.13 -2.60
C LYS A 176 -4.76 -7.20 -1.08
N GLU A 177 -3.74 -7.56 -0.29
CA GLU A 177 -3.85 -7.57 1.18
C GLU A 177 -4.06 -6.14 1.73
N SER A 178 -3.33 -5.14 1.24
CA SER A 178 -3.52 -3.74 1.64
C SER A 178 -4.91 -3.21 1.29
N LEU A 179 -5.48 -3.66 0.16
CA LEU A 179 -6.86 -3.34 -0.22
C LEU A 179 -7.86 -3.96 0.77
N LYS A 180 -7.68 -5.23 1.14
CA LYS A 180 -8.53 -5.90 2.16
C LYS A 180 -8.46 -5.19 3.52
N ASP A 181 -7.27 -4.74 3.94
CA ASP A 181 -7.12 -3.95 5.17
C ASP A 181 -7.90 -2.64 5.09
N SER A 182 -7.87 -1.98 3.93
CA SER A 182 -8.64 -0.75 3.70
C SER A 182 -10.14 -1.00 3.74
N ILE A 183 -10.63 -2.08 3.13
CA ILE A 183 -12.03 -2.51 3.20
C ILE A 183 -12.43 -2.80 4.65
N ASN A 184 -11.61 -3.54 5.41
CA ASN A 184 -11.89 -3.88 6.80
C ASN A 184 -11.90 -2.65 7.74
N SER A 185 -11.26 -1.56 7.36
CA SER A 185 -11.23 -0.32 8.15
C SER A 185 -12.50 0.55 8.00
N LEU A 186 -13.36 0.24 7.02
CA LEU A 186 -14.63 0.94 6.83
C LEU A 186 -15.59 0.65 7.98
N ASN A 187 -16.48 1.58 8.26
CA ASN A 187 -17.61 1.30 9.15
C ASN A 187 -18.76 0.61 8.37
N PRO A 188 -19.78 0.05 9.05
CA PRO A 188 -20.88 -0.64 8.37
C PRO A 188 -21.63 0.21 7.33
N ASP A 189 -21.87 1.49 7.61
CA ASP A 189 -22.55 2.39 6.67
C ASP A 189 -21.70 2.67 5.42
N GLU A 190 -20.39 2.84 5.59
CA GLU A 190 -19.42 3.00 4.52
C GLU A 190 -19.31 1.73 3.67
N MET A 191 -19.41 0.56 4.31
CA MET A 191 -19.37 -0.71 3.59
C MET A 191 -20.60 -0.93 2.71
N GLU A 192 -21.81 -0.54 3.19
CA GLU A 192 -23.02 -0.54 2.36
C GLU A 192 -22.91 0.45 1.18
N GLU A 193 -22.31 1.63 1.42
CA GLU A 193 -22.06 2.62 0.38
C GLU A 193 -21.06 2.11 -0.66
N LEU A 194 -20.01 1.40 -0.25
CA LEU A 194 -19.05 0.76 -1.14
C LEU A 194 -19.72 -0.29 -2.03
N VAL A 195 -20.59 -1.13 -1.47
CA VAL A 195 -21.32 -2.15 -2.24
C VAL A 195 -22.30 -1.51 -3.23
N LYS A 196 -22.98 -0.43 -2.85
CA LYS A 196 -23.80 0.38 -3.74
C LYS A 196 -22.97 0.94 -4.89
N GLU A 197 -21.80 1.49 -4.60
CA GLU A 197 -20.88 2.05 -5.60
C GLU A 197 -20.39 1.00 -6.59
N ILE A 198 -20.07 -0.21 -6.13
CA ILE A 198 -19.70 -1.33 -6.99
C ILE A 198 -20.84 -1.64 -7.99
N LEU A 199 -22.08 -1.72 -7.54
CA LEU A 199 -23.23 -2.01 -8.41
C LEU A 199 -23.47 -0.88 -9.42
N ASN A 200 -23.30 0.38 -9.03
CA ASN A 200 -23.34 1.52 -9.93
C ASN A 200 -22.23 1.44 -10.99
N ALA A 201 -21.01 1.10 -10.59
CA ALA A 201 -19.87 0.92 -11.49
C ALA A 201 -20.06 -0.27 -12.47
N MET A 202 -20.86 -1.26 -12.09
CA MET A 202 -21.27 -2.37 -12.96
C MET A 202 -22.39 -1.98 -13.94
N GLY A 203 -22.94 -0.77 -13.85
CA GLY A 203 -23.97 -0.25 -14.75
C GLY A 203 -25.41 -0.37 -14.25
N TYR A 204 -25.60 -0.75 -12.99
CA TYR A 204 -26.92 -0.73 -12.36
C TYR A 204 -27.18 0.61 -11.67
N VAL A 205 -28.44 0.90 -11.38
CA VAL A 205 -28.82 2.03 -10.51
C VAL A 205 -29.12 1.47 -9.13
N ALA A 206 -28.16 1.66 -8.21
CA ALA A 206 -28.23 1.12 -6.86
C ALA A 206 -28.62 2.16 -5.82
N ARG A 207 -29.35 1.74 -4.80
CA ARG A 207 -29.74 2.57 -3.64
C ARG A 207 -29.64 1.78 -2.34
N ARG A 208 -29.28 2.46 -1.26
CA ARG A 208 -29.29 1.90 0.09
C ARG A 208 -30.75 1.87 0.61
N SER A 209 -31.07 0.84 1.37
CA SER A 209 -32.34 0.73 2.06
C SER A 209 -32.38 1.65 3.27
N LYS A 210 -33.60 2.08 3.67
CA LYS A 210 -33.79 2.84 4.92
C LYS A 210 -33.65 1.91 6.12
N LYS A 211 -32.88 2.32 7.14
CA LYS A 211 -32.69 1.53 8.37
C LYS A 211 -34.03 1.17 9.03
N GLY A 212 -34.26 -0.12 9.28
CA GLY A 212 -35.32 -0.61 10.15
C GLY A 212 -36.53 -1.29 9.51
N ALA A 213 -36.70 -1.29 8.18
CA ALA A 213 -37.89 -1.87 7.51
C ALA A 213 -37.58 -2.78 6.33
N ASP A 214 -36.34 -3.20 6.15
CA ASP A 214 -35.79 -3.67 4.89
C ASP A 214 -35.72 -5.20 4.73
N ARG A 215 -36.26 -5.98 5.69
CA ARG A 215 -36.27 -7.45 5.67
C ARG A 215 -34.90 -8.06 5.30
N GLY A 216 -33.79 -7.46 5.76
CA GLY A 216 -32.43 -7.89 5.48
C GLY A 216 -31.96 -7.53 4.06
N VAL A 217 -32.37 -6.37 3.52
CA VAL A 217 -31.81 -5.79 2.29
C VAL A 217 -31.15 -4.47 2.63
N ASP A 218 -29.84 -4.43 2.52
CA ASP A 218 -29.05 -3.22 2.79
C ASP A 218 -28.92 -2.37 1.51
N VAL A 219 -28.80 -3.02 0.35
CA VAL A 219 -28.72 -2.36 -0.96
C VAL A 219 -29.66 -3.06 -1.95
N PHE A 220 -30.36 -2.26 -2.75
CA PHE A 220 -31.19 -2.70 -3.89
C PHE A 220 -30.66 -2.06 -5.16
N ALA A 221 -30.62 -2.83 -6.26
CA ALA A 221 -30.23 -2.32 -7.57
C ALA A 221 -31.07 -2.94 -8.69
N SER A 222 -31.29 -2.18 -9.77
CA SER A 222 -31.91 -2.63 -11.03
C SER A 222 -31.38 -1.75 -12.16
N PRO A 223 -31.56 -2.14 -13.44
CA PRO A 223 -31.16 -1.33 -14.59
C PRO A 223 -31.77 0.08 -14.56
N ASP A 224 -33.05 0.18 -14.21
CA ASP A 224 -33.85 1.42 -14.17
C ASP A 224 -33.84 2.11 -12.79
N GLY A 225 -33.28 1.50 -11.74
CA GLY A 225 -33.34 1.97 -10.38
C GLY A 225 -34.72 1.92 -9.70
N LEU A 226 -35.74 1.60 -10.44
CA LEU A 226 -37.12 1.54 -9.95
C LEU A 226 -37.57 0.10 -9.64
N GLY A 227 -36.88 -0.90 -10.21
CA GLY A 227 -37.18 -2.31 -10.07
C GLY A 227 -38.27 -2.77 -11.02
N LEU A 228 -38.52 -2.04 -12.10
CA LEU A 228 -39.43 -2.40 -13.17
C LEU A 228 -38.76 -3.28 -14.23
N GLU A 229 -37.43 -3.08 -14.38
CA GLU A 229 -36.61 -3.87 -15.29
C GLU A 229 -35.80 -4.92 -14.54
N GLU A 230 -35.65 -6.10 -15.16
CA GLU A 230 -34.79 -7.19 -14.64
C GLU A 230 -33.33 -7.02 -15.11
N PRO A 231 -32.34 -7.45 -14.31
CA PRO A 231 -32.50 -8.14 -13.02
C PRO A 231 -32.73 -7.17 -11.84
N ARG A 232 -33.54 -7.60 -10.89
CA ARG A 232 -33.67 -6.96 -9.57
C ARG A 232 -32.65 -7.60 -8.63
N ILE A 233 -31.74 -6.81 -8.10
CA ILE A 233 -30.63 -7.27 -7.27
C ILE A 233 -30.87 -6.83 -5.83
N PHE A 234 -30.94 -7.81 -4.93
CA PHE A 234 -31.09 -7.60 -3.50
C PHE A 234 -29.78 -7.96 -2.79
N VAL A 235 -29.27 -7.09 -1.95
CA VAL A 235 -27.99 -7.28 -1.29
C VAL A 235 -28.12 -7.17 0.22
N GLU A 236 -27.55 -8.12 0.95
CA GLU A 236 -27.30 -8.02 2.38
C GLU A 236 -25.78 -7.91 2.62
N VAL A 237 -25.37 -6.97 3.49
CA VAL A 237 -23.98 -6.68 3.80
C VAL A 237 -23.69 -6.99 5.26
N LYS A 238 -22.71 -7.84 5.53
CA LYS A 238 -22.24 -8.18 6.88
C LYS A 238 -20.76 -7.83 7.02
N HIS A 239 -20.55 -6.63 7.50
CA HIS A 239 -19.20 -6.12 7.78
C HIS A 239 -18.85 -6.37 9.24
N ARG A 240 -18.35 -7.56 9.55
CA ARG A 240 -17.96 -7.99 10.89
C ARG A 240 -17.00 -9.17 10.85
N ALA A 241 -16.25 -9.36 11.94
CA ALA A 241 -15.48 -10.58 12.15
C ALA A 241 -16.42 -11.79 12.34
N GLY A 242 -15.94 -12.96 11.89
CA GLY A 242 -16.67 -14.23 12.02
C GLY A 242 -17.46 -14.60 10.77
N GLN A 243 -17.45 -15.90 10.48
CA GLN A 243 -18.09 -16.48 9.29
C GLN A 243 -19.61 -16.47 9.41
N MET A 244 -20.29 -16.28 8.26
CA MET A 244 -21.73 -16.41 8.15
C MET A 244 -22.09 -17.87 7.94
N GLY A 245 -23.11 -18.34 8.68
CA GLY A 245 -23.63 -19.70 8.61
C GLY A 245 -24.87 -19.85 7.72
N ALA A 246 -25.33 -21.11 7.58
CA ALA A 246 -26.53 -21.44 6.82
C ALA A 246 -27.82 -20.74 7.33
N PRO A 247 -28.02 -20.50 8.65
CA PRO A 247 -29.21 -19.78 9.13
C PRO A 247 -29.32 -18.37 8.59
N GLU A 248 -28.22 -17.61 8.50
CA GLU A 248 -28.18 -16.26 7.96
C GLU A 248 -28.54 -16.25 6.48
N ILE A 249 -28.01 -17.21 5.72
CA ILE A 249 -28.31 -17.35 4.29
C ILE A 249 -29.79 -17.68 4.07
N ARG A 250 -30.35 -18.67 4.80
CA ARG A 250 -31.78 -19.01 4.71
C ARG A 250 -32.69 -17.84 5.07
N LYS A 251 -32.34 -17.08 6.10
CA LYS A 251 -33.08 -15.89 6.48
C LYS A 251 -33.13 -14.88 5.35
N PHE A 252 -32.01 -14.63 4.68
CA PHE A 252 -31.89 -13.65 3.61
C PHE A 252 -32.72 -14.07 2.38
N ILE A 253 -32.64 -15.32 1.94
CA ILE A 253 -33.36 -15.80 0.76
C ILE A 253 -34.83 -16.11 1.01
N GLY A 254 -35.25 -16.33 2.27
CA GLY A 254 -36.60 -16.79 2.63
C GLY A 254 -37.72 -15.82 2.29
N GLY A 255 -37.46 -14.62 1.85
CA GLY A 255 -38.48 -13.67 1.38
C GLY A 255 -38.31 -13.25 -0.07
N ARG A 256 -37.49 -13.96 -0.86
CA ARG A 256 -37.16 -13.62 -2.24
C ARG A 256 -37.96 -14.49 -3.22
N LYS A 257 -38.17 -13.96 -4.42
CA LYS A 257 -38.78 -14.68 -5.50
C LYS A 257 -37.72 -15.41 -6.34
N PRO A 258 -38.05 -16.49 -7.05
CA PRO A 258 -37.09 -17.20 -7.90
C PRO A 258 -36.42 -16.33 -8.96
N GLU A 259 -37.08 -15.26 -9.42
CA GLU A 259 -36.59 -14.33 -10.43
C GLU A 259 -35.59 -13.34 -9.85
N ASP A 260 -35.60 -13.11 -8.52
CA ASP A 260 -34.73 -12.17 -7.87
C ASP A 260 -33.25 -12.63 -7.93
N LYS A 261 -32.32 -11.68 -8.03
CA LYS A 261 -30.89 -11.93 -7.94
C LYS A 261 -30.39 -11.45 -6.57
N CYS A 262 -29.67 -12.28 -5.91
CA CYS A 262 -29.26 -12.03 -4.54
C CYS A 262 -27.74 -12.00 -4.40
N LEU A 263 -27.23 -11.00 -3.70
CA LEU A 263 -25.83 -10.93 -3.29
C LEU A 263 -25.78 -10.89 -1.77
N TYR A 264 -24.98 -11.75 -1.19
CA TYR A 264 -24.69 -11.70 0.24
C TYR A 264 -23.21 -11.38 0.40
N VAL A 265 -22.87 -10.23 0.99
CA VAL A 265 -21.51 -9.76 1.15
C VAL A 265 -21.09 -9.95 2.60
N SER A 266 -19.99 -10.67 2.86
CA SER A 266 -19.46 -10.87 4.20
C SER A 266 -17.94 -10.74 4.25
N THR A 267 -17.43 -9.74 4.98
CA THR A 267 -15.97 -9.60 5.19
C THR A 267 -15.39 -10.69 6.09
N GLY A 268 -16.20 -11.32 6.94
CA GLY A 268 -15.80 -12.46 7.78
C GLY A 268 -15.84 -13.81 7.06
N GLY A 269 -16.30 -13.87 5.81
CA GLY A 269 -16.42 -15.11 5.02
C GLY A 269 -17.62 -15.98 5.40
N TYR A 270 -17.58 -17.25 4.98
CA TYR A 270 -18.69 -18.19 5.06
C TYR A 270 -18.27 -19.56 5.59
N THR A 271 -19.15 -20.22 6.33
CA THR A 271 -18.97 -21.64 6.68
C THR A 271 -19.28 -22.53 5.48
N LYS A 272 -18.85 -23.79 5.53
CA LYS A 272 -19.15 -24.78 4.48
C LYS A 272 -20.65 -24.99 4.31
N GLU A 273 -21.40 -24.97 5.41
CA GLU A 273 -22.86 -25.11 5.41
C GLU A 273 -23.54 -23.93 4.74
N ALA A 274 -23.00 -22.70 4.87
CA ALA A 274 -23.49 -21.52 4.19
C ALA A 274 -23.27 -21.60 2.66
N LEU A 275 -22.09 -22.06 2.24
CA LEU A 275 -21.79 -22.30 0.82
C LEU A 275 -22.75 -23.34 0.23
N TYR A 276 -22.95 -24.46 0.93
CA TYR A 276 -23.88 -25.51 0.50
C TYR A 276 -25.32 -25.02 0.44
N GLU A 277 -25.76 -24.18 1.38
CA GLU A 277 -27.10 -23.59 1.36
C GLU A 277 -27.32 -22.66 0.16
N ALA A 278 -26.29 -21.88 -0.20
CA ALA A 278 -26.34 -21.00 -1.39
C ALA A 278 -26.44 -21.82 -2.69
N GLU A 279 -25.69 -22.92 -2.81
CA GLU A 279 -25.71 -23.78 -3.99
C GLU A 279 -27.08 -24.47 -4.20
N ARG A 280 -27.79 -24.80 -3.11
CA ARG A 280 -29.09 -25.44 -3.13
C ARG A 280 -30.26 -24.47 -3.31
N SER A 281 -30.01 -23.19 -3.27
CA SER A 281 -31.06 -22.16 -3.32
C SER A 281 -31.78 -22.17 -4.66
N ASN A 282 -33.09 -22.05 -4.59
CA ASN A 282 -33.93 -21.81 -5.78
C ASN A 282 -33.86 -20.37 -6.27
N VAL A 283 -33.25 -19.48 -5.48
CA VAL A 283 -32.99 -18.08 -5.82
C VAL A 283 -31.55 -17.98 -6.29
N ALA A 284 -31.28 -17.25 -7.34
CA ALA A 284 -29.90 -17.00 -7.79
C ALA A 284 -29.16 -16.18 -6.75
N LEU A 285 -28.30 -16.83 -5.96
CA LEU A 285 -27.54 -16.24 -4.86
C LEU A 285 -26.05 -16.34 -5.11
N THR A 286 -25.36 -15.21 -5.00
CA THR A 286 -23.88 -15.13 -4.99
C THR A 286 -23.40 -14.70 -3.61
N LEU A 287 -22.46 -15.47 -3.04
CA LEU A 287 -21.78 -15.13 -1.81
C LEU A 287 -20.46 -14.41 -2.14
N ILE A 288 -20.29 -13.21 -1.62
CA ILE A 288 -19.12 -12.37 -1.87
C ILE A 288 -18.33 -12.25 -0.56
N ASP A 289 -17.19 -12.90 -0.51
CA ASP A 289 -16.23 -12.74 0.58
C ASP A 289 -15.29 -11.55 0.31
N ILE A 290 -14.39 -11.27 1.24
CA ILE A 290 -13.44 -10.15 1.12
C ILE A 290 -12.49 -10.30 -0.08
N ASN A 291 -12.18 -11.55 -0.51
CA ASN A 291 -11.31 -11.78 -1.67
C ASN A 291 -12.02 -11.42 -2.96
N LEU A 292 -13.23 -11.96 -3.16
CA LEU A 292 -14.06 -11.66 -4.34
C LEU A 292 -14.46 -10.19 -4.37
N LEU A 293 -14.69 -9.58 -3.20
CA LEU A 293 -14.97 -8.16 -3.09
C LEU A 293 -13.79 -7.31 -3.56
N ALA A 294 -12.56 -7.60 -3.09
CA ALA A 294 -11.35 -6.91 -3.52
C ALA A 294 -11.11 -7.05 -5.03
N GLU A 295 -11.33 -8.24 -5.59
CA GLU A 295 -11.23 -8.48 -7.04
C GLU A 295 -12.28 -7.69 -7.83
N THR A 296 -13.51 -7.64 -7.34
CA THR A 296 -14.60 -6.89 -7.96
C THR A 296 -14.31 -5.39 -7.93
N ILE A 297 -13.86 -4.86 -6.81
CA ILE A 297 -13.42 -3.47 -6.70
C ILE A 297 -12.33 -3.17 -7.72
N THR A 298 -11.26 -3.96 -7.76
CA THR A 298 -10.14 -3.75 -8.69
C THR A 298 -10.61 -3.72 -10.14
N ARG A 299 -11.56 -4.60 -10.51
CA ARG A 299 -12.12 -4.69 -11.86
C ARG A 299 -12.92 -3.46 -12.27
N TYR A 300 -13.72 -2.91 -11.36
CA TYR A 300 -14.66 -1.83 -11.67
C TYR A 300 -14.26 -0.45 -11.16
N TYR A 301 -13.10 -0.32 -10.51
CA TYR A 301 -12.66 0.91 -9.85
C TYR A 301 -12.57 2.12 -10.78
N ASP A 302 -12.22 1.92 -12.04
CA ASP A 302 -12.14 3.01 -13.03
C ASP A 302 -13.51 3.71 -13.22
N HIS A 303 -14.61 2.98 -13.02
CA HIS A 303 -15.99 3.44 -13.15
C HIS A 303 -16.61 3.96 -11.85
N PHE A 304 -15.84 3.95 -10.74
CA PHE A 304 -16.32 4.52 -9.48
C PHE A 304 -16.52 6.03 -9.61
N SER A 305 -17.56 6.54 -8.95
CA SER A 305 -17.80 7.97 -8.78
C SER A 305 -16.67 8.64 -8.01
N VAL A 306 -16.70 9.97 -7.94
CA VAL A 306 -15.74 10.73 -7.10
C VAL A 306 -15.91 10.36 -5.63
N GLU A 307 -17.15 10.23 -5.17
CA GLU A 307 -17.51 9.84 -3.80
C GLU A 307 -17.01 8.43 -3.49
N GLY A 308 -17.19 7.46 -4.40
CA GLY A 308 -16.68 6.10 -4.26
C GLY A 308 -15.14 6.05 -4.19
N LYS A 309 -14.45 6.87 -5.00
CA LYS A 309 -12.99 7.01 -4.94
C LYS A 309 -12.49 7.71 -3.68
N MET A 310 -13.29 8.60 -3.07
CA MET A 310 -12.96 9.19 -1.77
C MET A 310 -13.14 8.19 -0.64
N LEU A 311 -14.13 7.31 -0.72
CA LEU A 311 -14.38 6.26 0.26
C LEU A 311 -13.24 5.24 0.31
N LEU A 312 -12.72 4.87 -0.85
CA LEU A 312 -11.63 3.91 -1.00
C LEU A 312 -10.57 4.46 -1.99
N PRO A 313 -9.66 5.33 -1.53
CA PRO A 313 -8.70 6.00 -2.41
C PRO A 313 -7.59 5.05 -2.87
N LEU A 314 -7.66 4.54 -4.10
CA LEU A 314 -6.66 3.68 -4.72
C LEU A 314 -5.91 4.42 -5.84
N LYS A 315 -4.70 3.95 -6.15
CA LYS A 315 -3.90 4.39 -7.30
C LYS A 315 -3.60 3.20 -8.19
N LYS A 316 -3.87 3.36 -9.49
CA LYS A 316 -3.50 2.36 -10.50
C LYS A 316 -2.01 2.48 -10.84
N VAL A 317 -1.32 1.36 -10.83
CA VAL A 317 0.10 1.25 -11.17
C VAL A 317 0.26 0.19 -12.25
N TYR A 318 1.02 0.49 -13.30
CA TYR A 318 1.40 -0.49 -14.32
C TYR A 318 2.70 -1.16 -13.90
N ILE A 319 2.72 -2.48 -13.92
CA ILE A 319 3.87 -3.31 -13.57
C ILE A 319 4.28 -4.04 -14.86
N PRO A 320 5.58 -4.10 -15.22
CA PRO A 320 6.05 -4.94 -16.33
C PRO A 320 5.64 -6.40 -16.09
N ALA A 321 5.17 -7.05 -17.16
CA ALA A 321 4.80 -8.47 -17.15
C ALA A 321 6.02 -9.37 -17.30
#